data_099201b8bfbcfbe29dc3a3e7139e062c
#
_entry.id   099201b8bfbcfbe29dc3a3e7139e062c
#
_cell.length_a   1.000
_cell.length_b   1.000
_cell.length_c   1.000
_cell.angle_alpha   90.00
_cell.angle_beta   90.00
_cell.angle_gamma   90.00
#
_symmetry.space_group_name_H-M   'P 1'
#
loop_
_entity.id
_entity.type
_entity.pdbx_description
1 polymer ?
#
loop_
_entity_poly.entity_id
_entity_poly.type
_entity_poly.pdbx_seq_one_letter_code
_entity_poly.pdbx_strand_id
1 'polypeptide(L)' 'MYNKYFTFEINTITREMLKRAERLKEWLVDNEYKVETSGCFECLHFEIYIESHERFLKANQAIDEIVCFDII' A
#
# COMPACT_ATOMS: atom_id res chain seq x y z
N MET A 1 -12.42 3.87 19.14
CA MET A 1 -12.04 4.59 17.92
C MET A 1 -10.82 3.92 17.30
N TYR A 2 -10.84 3.70 16.00
CA TYR A 2 -9.82 2.94 15.30
C TYR A 2 -8.83 3.90 14.64
N ASN A 3 -7.77 4.25 15.35
CA ASN A 3 -6.74 5.15 14.85
C ASN A 3 -5.39 4.44 14.92
N LYS A 4 -4.94 3.90 13.82
CA LYS A 4 -3.68 3.19 13.77
C LYS A 4 -2.93 3.45 12.48
N TYR A 5 -1.62 3.35 12.58
CA TYR A 5 -0.79 3.27 11.39
C TYR A 5 -0.65 1.81 11.01
N PHE A 6 -0.88 1.54 9.76
CA PHE A 6 -0.69 0.23 9.17
C PHE A 6 0.55 0.30 8.29
N THR A 7 1.53 -0.53 8.57
CA THR A 7 2.79 -0.51 7.84
C THR A 7 3.00 -1.83 7.11
N PHE A 8 3.60 -1.75 5.94
CA PHE A 8 3.97 -2.93 5.16
C PHE A 8 5.07 -2.55 4.19
N GLU A 9 5.74 -3.57 3.66
CA GLU A 9 6.81 -3.37 2.71
C GLU A 9 6.52 -4.11 1.41
N ILE A 10 6.93 -3.53 0.30
CA ILE A 10 6.82 -4.15 -1.02
C ILE A 10 8.23 -4.27 -1.58
N ASN A 11 8.60 -5.48 -1.97
CA ASN A 11 9.86 -5.70 -2.64
C ASN A 11 9.78 -5.13 -4.05
N THR A 12 10.61 -4.15 -4.35
CA THR A 12 10.59 -3.45 -5.64
C THR A 12 11.82 -3.73 -6.50
N ILE A 13 12.43 -4.89 -6.31
CA ILE A 13 13.60 -5.27 -7.11
C ILE A 13 13.26 -5.34 -8.59
N THR A 14 12.09 -5.86 -8.94
CA THR A 14 11.67 -5.92 -10.33
C THR A 14 10.92 -4.64 -10.73
N ARG A 15 11.03 -4.29 -12.01
CA ARG A 15 10.32 -3.13 -12.54
C ARG A 15 8.81 -3.29 -12.39
N GLU A 16 8.31 -4.49 -12.57
CA GLU A 16 6.88 -4.76 -12.45
C GLU A 16 6.38 -4.49 -11.03
N MET A 17 7.12 -4.95 -10.03
CA MET A 17 6.73 -4.72 -8.65
C MET A 17 6.81 -3.24 -8.29
N LEU A 18 7.79 -2.53 -8.83
CA LEU A 18 7.88 -1.09 -8.63
C LEU A 18 6.65 -0.38 -9.20
N LYS A 19 6.21 -0.77 -10.39
CA LYS A 19 5.01 -0.19 -11.00
C LYS A 19 3.77 -0.48 -10.17
N ARG A 20 3.66 -1.68 -9.62
CA ARG A 20 2.54 -2.03 -8.76
C ARG A 20 2.54 -1.22 -7.48
N ALA A 21 3.70 -1.00 -6.89
CA ALA A 21 3.82 -0.18 -5.70
C ALA A 21 3.40 1.26 -5.99
N GLU A 22 3.81 1.82 -7.12
CA GLU A 22 3.40 3.16 -7.52
C GLU A 22 1.90 3.24 -7.75
N ARG A 23 1.31 2.22 -8.37
CA ARG A 23 -0.13 2.17 -8.60
C ARG A 23 -0.89 2.11 -7.29
N LEU A 24 -0.40 1.34 -6.33
CA LEU A 24 -1.01 1.27 -5.02
C LEU A 24 -0.96 2.62 -4.31
N LYS A 25 0.17 3.30 -4.39
CA LYS A 25 0.30 4.62 -3.79
C LYS A 25 -0.71 5.59 -4.39
N GLU A 26 -0.84 5.60 -5.71
CA GLU A 26 -1.82 6.46 -6.39
C GLU A 26 -3.24 6.14 -5.94
N TRP A 27 -3.58 4.85 -5.83
CA TRP A 27 -4.89 4.45 -5.38
C TRP A 27 -5.17 4.95 -3.96
N LEU A 28 -4.19 4.84 -3.09
CA LEU A 28 -4.34 5.29 -1.70
C LEU A 28 -4.54 6.80 -1.63
N VAL A 29 -3.77 7.56 -2.38
CA VAL A 29 -3.90 9.02 -2.42
C VAL A 29 -5.26 9.41 -2.99
N ASP A 30 -5.67 8.77 -4.07
CA ASP A 30 -6.96 9.07 -4.72
C ASP A 30 -8.14 8.75 -3.82
N ASN A 31 -8.00 7.80 -2.92
CA ASN A 31 -9.05 7.44 -1.97
C ASN A 31 -8.89 8.13 -0.63
N GLU A 32 -8.08 9.19 -0.61
CA GLU A 32 -7.93 10.08 0.55
C GLU A 32 -7.33 9.41 1.79
N TYR A 33 -6.46 8.44 1.59
CA TYR A 33 -5.67 7.90 2.67
C TYR A 33 -4.43 8.76 2.89
N LYS A 34 -4.07 8.94 4.15
CA LYS A 34 -2.78 9.55 4.46
C LYS A 34 -1.73 8.46 4.35
N VAL A 35 -0.84 8.58 3.40
CA VAL A 35 0.17 7.58 3.13
C VAL A 35 1.54 8.22 3.05
N GLU A 36 2.50 7.58 3.68
CA GLU A 36 3.89 7.97 3.58
C GLU A 36 4.68 6.77 3.07
N THR A 37 5.64 7.04 2.22
CA THR A 37 6.50 6.00 1.67
C THR A 37 7.96 6.35 1.92
N SER A 38 8.75 5.32 2.18
CA SER A 38 10.18 5.46 2.40
C SER A 38 10.87 4.18 1.98
N GLY A 39 12.18 4.21 1.92
CA GLY A 39 12.97 3.03 1.61
C GLY A 39 13.94 3.25 0.47
N CYS A 40 14.61 2.18 0.08
CA CYS A 40 15.56 2.19 -1.04
C CYS A 40 14.87 1.59 -2.28
N PHE A 41 15.61 1.49 -3.38
CA PHE A 41 14.97 0.99 -4.59
C PHE A 41 14.76 -0.53 -4.59
N GLU A 42 15.24 -1.25 -3.58
CA GLU A 42 14.97 -2.68 -3.46
C GLU A 42 13.70 -2.96 -2.66
N CYS A 43 13.30 -2.02 -1.82
CA CYS A 43 12.19 -2.24 -0.90
C CYS A 43 11.51 -0.91 -0.60
N LEU A 44 10.22 -0.85 -0.80
CA LEU A 44 9.44 0.35 -0.51
C LEU A 44 8.58 0.10 0.70
N HIS A 45 8.78 0.93 1.71
CA HIS A 45 8.04 0.85 2.97
C HIS A 45 6.86 1.82 2.92
N PHE A 46 5.66 1.30 3.21
CA PHE A 46 4.44 2.10 3.25
C PHE A 46 3.96 2.25 4.68
N GLU A 47 3.49 3.44 4.98
CA GLU A 47 2.83 3.72 6.25
C GLU A 47 1.52 4.43 5.94
N ILE A 48 0.40 3.80 6.31
CA ILE A 48 -0.94 4.30 6.03
C ILE A 48 -1.65 4.57 7.35
N TYR A 49 -2.23 5.74 7.46
CA TYR A 49 -3.05 6.09 8.63
C TYR A 49 -4.47 5.58 8.42
N ILE A 50 -4.93 4.74 9.32
CA ILE A 50 -6.25 4.10 9.23
C ILE A 50 -7.16 4.66 10.31
N GLU A 51 -8.28 5.24 9.91
CA GLU A 51 -9.23 5.87 10.80
C GLU A 51 -10.37 4.96 11.25
N SER A 52 -10.64 3.89 10.51
CA SER A 52 -11.71 2.97 10.84
C SER A 52 -11.40 1.58 10.34
N HIS A 53 -12.08 0.60 10.90
CA HIS A 53 -11.92 -0.78 10.47
C HIS A 53 -12.34 -0.98 9.01
N GLU A 54 -13.39 -0.28 8.59
CA GLU A 54 -13.85 -0.33 7.20
C GLU A 54 -12.78 0.17 6.25
N ARG A 55 -12.11 1.27 6.60
CA ARG A 55 -11.02 1.81 5.80
C ARG A 55 -9.85 0.83 5.72
N PHE A 56 -9.58 0.15 6.83
CA PHE A 56 -8.53 -0.86 6.86
C PHE A 56 -8.83 -2.01 5.90
N LEU A 57 -10.05 -2.53 5.93
CA LEU A 57 -10.44 -3.63 5.04
C LEU A 57 -10.33 -3.23 3.58
N LYS A 58 -10.73 -2.00 3.27
CA LYS A 58 -10.67 -1.49 1.91
C LYS A 58 -9.22 -1.36 1.43
N ALA A 59 -8.35 -0.84 2.28
CA ALA A 59 -6.93 -0.72 1.95
C ALA A 59 -6.29 -2.11 1.77
N ASN A 60 -6.61 -3.03 2.65
CA ASN A 60 -6.08 -4.39 2.56
C ASN A 60 -6.51 -5.09 1.27
N GLN A 61 -7.76 -4.88 0.86
CA GLN A 61 -8.25 -5.43 -0.40
C GLN A 61 -7.50 -4.83 -1.59
N ALA A 62 -7.24 -3.53 -1.56
CA ALA A 62 -6.49 -2.87 -2.62
C ALA A 62 -5.06 -3.40 -2.72
N ILE A 63 -4.43 -3.66 -1.58
CA ILE A 63 -3.10 -4.25 -1.57
C ILE A 63 -3.12 -5.62 -2.27
N ASP A 64 -4.09 -6.45 -1.93
CA ASP A 64 -4.23 -7.77 -2.56
C ASP A 64 -4.47 -7.66 -4.06
N GLU A 65 -5.34 -6.77 -4.48
CA GLU A 65 -5.70 -6.64 -5.89
C GLU A 65 -4.59 -6.03 -6.74
N ILE A 66 -3.91 -5.03 -6.21
CA ILE A 66 -2.92 -4.29 -6.99
C ILE A 66 -1.54 -4.95 -6.91
N VAL A 67 -1.16 -5.45 -5.76
CA VAL A 67 0.18 -5.98 -5.55
C VAL A 67 0.24 -7.49 -5.70
N CYS A 68 -0.72 -8.19 -5.14
CA CYS A 68 -0.68 -9.65 -5.06
C CYS A 68 -1.51 -10.37 -6.12
N PHE A 69 -2.25 -9.63 -6.93
CA PHE A 69 -3.24 -10.20 -7.84
C PHE A 69 -2.67 -11.26 -8.79
N ASP A 70 -1.47 -11.07 -9.27
CA ASP A 70 -0.89 -11.97 -10.28
C ASP A 70 -0.04 -13.09 -9.70
N ILE A 71 -0.13 -13.33 -8.42
CA ILE A 71 0.65 -14.41 -7.79
C ILE A 71 -0.16 -15.71 -7.80
N ILE A 72 -0.83 -15.97 -8.85
CA ILE A 72 -1.61 -17.21 -8.96
C ILE A 72 -0.87 -18.16 -9.89
#